data_9d072b6a2b611200ac2bc6ff9ae5dd5f
#
_entry.id   9d072b6a2b611200ac2bc6ff9ae5dd5f
#
_cell.length_a   1.000
_cell.length_b   1.000
_cell.length_c   1.000
_cell.angle_alpha   90.00
_cell.angle_beta   90.00
_cell.angle_gamma   90.00
#
_symmetry.space_group_name_H-M   'P 1'
#
loop_
_entity.id
_entity.type
_entity.pdbx_description
1 polymer ?
#
loop_
_entity_poly.entity_id
_entity_poly.type
_entity_poly.pdbx_seq_one_letter_code
_entity_poly.pdbx_strand_id
1 'polypeptide(L)'
;MDTVKLTAKVVPELYLEAEHISPDVFAGKSTQEIGDLSVHMGNQTYKIADYFTVEGKAGATAADTKIVVAGDVSKVKYIGMKMTAGEVEVLGNADMYVGAWMAGGKILVKGNVDSFAGIAMVGGELIIEGNAKNYIGAAYRGDWRGMQGGKIVIKGNVGSDVGSNINGGTIDIGGNADVHLATHADGGTIIVRGVAKGRVGGQMVKGDIYCLGGVERMMPSYKYDHTEEVEFDGKMMNFQVYFGDLGERHGKKKGEIIYGKIYLGSVEKSDATEAKVAVHSEKKVRLNDLQTNQLASALKEMKEPSVQEVRAYIFDNFDVDMKPSQVSRLISTLKR
;
A
#
# COMPACT_ATOMS: atom_id res chain seq x y z
N MET A 1 -8.91 -30.86 6.40
CA MET A 1 -7.74 -30.32 5.71
C MET A 1 -6.49 -30.91 6.35
N ASP A 2 -5.71 -31.67 5.58
CA ASP A 2 -4.44 -32.26 6.02
C ASP A 2 -3.40 -31.13 6.17
N THR A 3 -2.47 -31.25 7.13
CA THR A 3 -1.55 -30.16 7.44
C THR A 3 -0.10 -30.58 7.24
N VAL A 4 0.64 -29.79 6.46
CA VAL A 4 2.11 -29.83 6.38
C VAL A 4 2.67 -28.69 7.20
N LYS A 5 3.60 -29.01 8.09
CA LYS A 5 4.35 -28.02 8.86
C LYS A 5 5.79 -27.90 8.34
N LEU A 6 6.15 -26.67 7.99
CA LEU A 6 7.52 -26.27 7.67
C LEU A 6 8.09 -25.51 8.86
N THR A 7 9.13 -26.04 9.49
CA THR A 7 9.83 -25.33 10.57
C THR A 7 11.21 -24.91 10.07
N ALA A 8 11.48 -23.61 10.04
CA ALA A 8 12.77 -23.07 9.62
C ALA A 8 13.89 -23.58 10.55
N LYS A 9 14.94 -24.16 9.98
CA LYS A 9 16.12 -24.68 10.67
C LYS A 9 17.22 -23.64 10.81
N VAL A 10 17.31 -22.76 9.85
CA VAL A 10 18.34 -21.72 9.74
C VAL A 10 17.77 -20.52 9.00
N VAL A 11 18.22 -19.33 9.38
CA VAL A 11 17.92 -18.10 8.64
C VAL A 11 18.84 -18.04 7.43
N PRO A 12 18.31 -17.87 6.19
CA PRO A 12 19.12 -17.77 4.99
C PRO A 12 20.08 -16.58 5.05
N GLU A 13 21.29 -16.71 4.50
CA GLU A 13 22.26 -15.61 4.43
C GLU A 13 21.73 -14.47 3.54
N LEU A 14 21.20 -14.81 2.36
CA LEU A 14 20.50 -13.92 1.44
C LEU A 14 19.01 -14.25 1.41
N TYR A 15 18.24 -13.53 0.60
CA TYR A 15 16.84 -13.81 0.41
C TYR A 15 16.63 -15.16 -0.29
N LEU A 16 15.78 -16.00 0.32
CA LEU A 16 15.41 -17.31 -0.21
C LEU A 16 14.09 -17.17 -1.01
N GLU A 17 14.14 -17.46 -2.29
CA GLU A 17 12.97 -17.50 -3.17
C GLU A 17 12.33 -18.88 -3.09
N ALA A 18 11.17 -18.96 -2.43
CA ALA A 18 10.48 -20.20 -2.09
C ALA A 18 9.11 -20.28 -2.79
N GLU A 19 9.12 -20.13 -4.10
CA GLU A 19 7.93 -20.10 -4.97
C GLU A 19 7.08 -21.38 -4.88
N HIS A 20 7.69 -22.50 -4.47
CA HIS A 20 7.02 -23.78 -4.32
C HIS A 20 6.31 -23.97 -2.97
N ILE A 21 6.40 -23.04 -2.02
CA ILE A 21 5.62 -23.12 -0.77
C ILE A 21 4.19 -22.68 -1.05
N SER A 22 3.40 -23.61 -1.58
CA SER A 22 1.99 -23.39 -1.96
C SER A 22 1.20 -24.68 -1.82
N PRO A 23 -0.07 -24.65 -1.36
CA PRO A 23 -0.94 -25.82 -1.31
C PRO A 23 -1.09 -26.52 -2.66
N ASP A 24 -1.13 -25.76 -3.76
CA ASP A 24 -1.21 -26.30 -5.12
C ASP A 24 0.00 -27.20 -5.47
N VAL A 25 1.18 -26.81 -4.99
CA VAL A 25 2.41 -27.56 -5.26
C VAL A 25 2.55 -28.74 -4.30
N PHE A 26 2.08 -28.62 -3.07
CA PHE A 26 2.23 -29.66 -2.04
C PHE A 26 1.18 -30.77 -2.16
N ALA A 27 0.01 -30.50 -2.72
CA ALA A 27 -1.09 -31.46 -2.84
C ALA A 27 -0.63 -32.81 -3.40
N GLY A 28 -1.01 -33.89 -2.74
CA GLY A 28 -0.69 -35.26 -3.12
C GLY A 28 0.75 -35.71 -2.88
N LYS A 29 1.63 -34.84 -2.38
CA LYS A 29 3.05 -35.16 -2.16
C LYS A 29 3.31 -35.67 -0.73
N SER A 30 4.25 -36.56 -0.61
CA SER A 30 4.86 -36.97 0.64
C SER A 30 5.76 -35.86 1.20
N THR A 31 6.10 -35.93 2.49
CA THR A 31 7.05 -35.00 3.12
C THR A 31 8.43 -35.04 2.47
N GLN A 32 8.86 -36.20 1.97
CA GLN A 32 10.11 -36.32 1.24
C GLN A 32 10.06 -35.58 -0.09
N GLU A 33 9.01 -35.78 -0.88
CA GLU A 33 8.84 -35.06 -2.17
C GLU A 33 8.71 -33.54 -1.98
N ILE A 34 8.05 -33.09 -0.91
CA ILE A 34 7.99 -31.68 -0.55
C ILE A 34 9.37 -31.15 -0.16
N GLY A 35 10.12 -31.93 0.64
CA GLY A 35 11.49 -31.60 1.03
C GLY A 35 12.46 -31.47 -0.15
N ASP A 36 12.22 -32.26 -1.22
CA ASP A 36 13.05 -32.25 -2.42
C ASP A 36 12.72 -31.12 -3.41
N LEU A 37 11.64 -30.35 -3.19
CA LEU A 37 11.30 -29.20 -4.03
C LEU A 37 12.40 -28.13 -3.95
N SER A 38 12.67 -27.50 -5.10
CA SER A 38 13.70 -26.47 -5.22
C SER A 38 13.29 -25.15 -4.59
N VAL A 39 14.28 -24.49 -4.02
CA VAL A 39 14.25 -23.06 -3.61
C VAL A 39 15.54 -22.41 -4.11
N HIS A 40 15.52 -21.09 -4.30
CA HIS A 40 16.64 -20.36 -4.90
C HIS A 40 17.19 -19.30 -3.95
N MET A 41 18.50 -19.16 -3.89
CA MET A 41 19.17 -18.09 -3.17
C MET A 41 20.28 -17.53 -4.08
N GLY A 42 20.05 -16.32 -4.61
CA GLY A 42 20.92 -15.76 -5.64
C GLY A 42 20.90 -16.62 -6.91
N ASN A 43 22.07 -17.11 -7.32
CA ASN A 43 22.22 -17.99 -8.49
C ASN A 43 22.35 -19.50 -8.10
N GLN A 44 22.09 -19.82 -6.85
CA GLN A 44 22.19 -21.20 -6.34
C GLN A 44 20.79 -21.82 -6.12
N THR A 45 20.71 -23.11 -6.38
CA THR A 45 19.51 -23.91 -6.15
C THR A 45 19.73 -24.81 -4.96
N TYR A 46 18.76 -24.82 -4.05
CA TYR A 46 18.72 -25.62 -2.84
C TYR A 46 17.38 -26.37 -2.80
N LYS A 47 17.21 -27.23 -1.78
CA LYS A 47 15.96 -27.92 -1.50
C LYS A 47 15.24 -27.26 -0.32
N ILE A 48 13.90 -27.40 -0.25
CA ILE A 48 13.13 -27.02 0.93
C ILE A 48 13.72 -27.68 2.18
N ALA A 49 14.12 -28.97 2.10
CA ALA A 49 14.70 -29.69 3.22
C ALA A 49 16.04 -29.11 3.70
N ASP A 50 16.75 -28.30 2.94
CA ASP A 50 17.99 -27.65 3.40
C ASP A 50 17.68 -26.56 4.44
N TYR A 51 16.55 -25.87 4.29
CA TYR A 51 16.15 -24.73 5.14
C TYR A 51 15.02 -25.05 6.12
N PHE A 52 14.22 -26.09 5.86
CA PHE A 52 13.06 -26.45 6.67
C PHE A 52 13.04 -27.91 7.06
N THR A 53 12.56 -28.19 8.27
CA THR A 53 12.03 -29.51 8.63
C THR A 53 10.61 -29.60 8.06
N VAL A 54 10.29 -30.70 7.38
CA VAL A 54 8.99 -30.96 6.77
C VAL A 54 8.29 -32.07 7.54
N GLU A 55 7.15 -31.77 8.15
CA GLU A 55 6.37 -32.71 8.98
C GLU A 55 4.91 -32.70 8.57
N GLY A 56 4.17 -33.77 8.88
CA GLY A 56 2.75 -33.87 8.64
C GLY A 56 2.41 -34.55 7.32
N LYS A 57 1.33 -34.12 6.68
CA LYS A 57 0.80 -34.72 5.45
C LYS A 57 0.07 -33.66 4.63
N ALA A 58 0.30 -33.63 3.31
CA ALA A 58 -0.50 -32.85 2.38
C ALA A 58 -1.82 -33.56 2.03
N GLY A 59 -2.85 -32.79 1.81
CA GLY A 59 -4.12 -33.30 1.29
C GLY A 59 -3.99 -33.77 -0.16
N ALA A 60 -5.00 -34.47 -0.65
CA ALA A 60 -5.01 -34.96 -2.03
C ALA A 60 -5.11 -33.80 -3.04
N THR A 61 -5.75 -32.72 -2.66
CA THR A 61 -5.92 -31.50 -3.47
C THR A 61 -5.38 -30.26 -2.74
N ALA A 62 -5.21 -29.17 -3.47
CA ALA A 62 -4.86 -27.88 -2.86
C ALA A 62 -5.88 -27.46 -1.79
N ALA A 63 -7.18 -27.63 -2.08
CA ALA A 63 -8.27 -27.27 -1.16
C ALA A 63 -8.23 -28.07 0.16
N ASP A 64 -7.68 -29.28 0.14
CA ASP A 64 -7.55 -30.14 1.32
C ASP A 64 -6.20 -29.97 2.05
N THR A 65 -5.35 -29.07 1.57
CA THR A 65 -3.99 -28.86 2.09
C THR A 65 -3.87 -27.55 2.85
N LYS A 66 -3.39 -27.66 4.09
CA LYS A 66 -2.94 -26.52 4.90
C LYS A 66 -1.43 -26.58 5.06
N ILE A 67 -0.75 -25.43 4.93
CA ILE A 67 0.69 -25.28 5.22
C ILE A 67 0.83 -24.36 6.42
N VAL A 68 1.57 -24.82 7.44
CA VAL A 68 1.97 -23.99 8.59
C VAL A 68 3.47 -23.75 8.50
N VAL A 69 3.87 -22.48 8.41
CA VAL A 69 5.27 -22.05 8.34
C VAL A 69 5.66 -21.46 9.69
N ALA A 70 6.64 -22.05 10.35
CA ALA A 70 7.12 -21.69 11.69
C ALA A 70 8.62 -21.36 11.68
N GLY A 71 9.06 -20.62 12.69
CA GLY A 71 10.44 -20.15 12.82
C GLY A 71 10.66 -18.82 12.13
N ASP A 72 11.93 -18.42 11.97
CA ASP A 72 12.29 -17.15 11.34
C ASP A 72 12.34 -17.30 9.82
N VAL A 73 11.33 -16.77 9.16
CA VAL A 73 11.19 -16.72 7.71
C VAL A 73 11.20 -15.27 7.17
N SER A 74 11.78 -14.36 7.93
CA SER A 74 11.89 -12.94 7.58
C SER A 74 12.73 -12.65 6.32
N LYS A 75 13.41 -13.66 5.77
CA LYS A 75 14.12 -13.60 4.48
C LYS A 75 13.58 -14.60 3.45
N VAL A 76 12.36 -15.11 3.63
CA VAL A 76 11.74 -16.09 2.72
C VAL A 76 10.65 -15.40 1.91
N LYS A 77 10.87 -15.32 0.60
CA LYS A 77 9.98 -14.69 -0.38
C LYS A 77 9.01 -15.69 -1.01
N TYR A 78 7.96 -15.16 -1.60
CA TYR A 78 7.00 -15.87 -2.46
C TYR A 78 6.15 -16.95 -1.77
N ILE A 79 6.04 -16.95 -0.43
CA ILE A 79 5.16 -17.89 0.28
C ILE A 79 3.72 -17.72 -0.21
N GLY A 80 3.08 -18.81 -0.67
CA GLY A 80 1.72 -18.82 -1.20
C GLY A 80 1.58 -18.19 -2.59
N MET A 81 2.68 -18.03 -3.33
CA MET A 81 2.65 -17.49 -4.69
C MET A 81 1.76 -18.34 -5.61
N LYS A 82 0.90 -17.69 -6.40
CA LYS A 82 0.00 -18.30 -7.39
C LYS A 82 -0.95 -19.37 -6.84
N MET A 83 -1.15 -19.44 -5.50
CA MET A 83 -2.07 -20.42 -4.94
C MET A 83 -3.51 -20.19 -5.42
N THR A 84 -4.23 -21.28 -5.64
CA THR A 84 -5.62 -21.23 -6.13
C THR A 84 -6.63 -21.71 -5.07
N ALA A 85 -6.18 -22.46 -4.07
CA ALA A 85 -7.02 -23.00 -2.99
C ALA A 85 -6.15 -23.38 -1.78
N GLY A 86 -6.78 -23.86 -0.70
CA GLY A 86 -6.12 -24.29 0.52
C GLY A 86 -5.75 -23.15 1.45
N GLU A 87 -4.93 -23.45 2.45
CA GLU A 87 -4.55 -22.46 3.47
C GLU A 87 -3.03 -22.43 3.68
N VAL A 88 -2.50 -21.23 3.92
CA VAL A 88 -1.13 -21.01 4.41
C VAL A 88 -1.18 -20.16 5.68
N GLU A 89 -0.53 -20.61 6.73
CA GLU A 89 -0.40 -19.85 7.98
C GLU A 89 1.08 -19.67 8.31
N VAL A 90 1.54 -18.41 8.33
CA VAL A 90 2.90 -18.03 8.75
C VAL A 90 2.84 -17.52 10.18
N LEU A 91 3.51 -18.22 11.11
CA LEU A 91 3.44 -17.95 12.56
C LEU A 91 4.26 -16.73 13.01
N GLY A 92 4.99 -16.08 12.12
CA GLY A 92 5.84 -14.91 12.38
C GLY A 92 5.82 -13.93 11.24
N ASN A 93 6.94 -13.19 11.09
CA ASN A 93 7.13 -12.27 9.97
C ASN A 93 7.45 -13.04 8.68
N ALA A 94 7.08 -12.47 7.54
CA ALA A 94 7.47 -12.98 6.24
C ALA A 94 8.10 -11.85 5.40
N ASP A 95 8.81 -12.22 4.34
CA ASP A 95 9.45 -11.28 3.43
C ASP A 95 8.50 -10.84 2.29
N MET A 96 9.06 -10.42 1.17
CA MET A 96 8.36 -9.89 0.01
C MET A 96 7.54 -10.95 -0.73
N TYR A 97 6.53 -10.50 -1.47
CA TYR A 97 5.75 -11.29 -2.43
C TYR A 97 4.88 -12.40 -1.81
N VAL A 98 4.52 -12.30 -0.53
CA VAL A 98 3.54 -13.22 0.07
C VAL A 98 2.21 -13.12 -0.68
N GLY A 99 1.67 -14.25 -1.15
CA GLY A 99 0.42 -14.31 -1.91
C GLY A 99 0.48 -13.60 -3.27
N ALA A 100 1.65 -13.40 -3.85
CA ALA A 100 1.81 -12.81 -5.17
C ALA A 100 1.06 -13.64 -6.23
N TRP A 101 0.27 -12.97 -7.09
CA TRP A 101 -0.60 -13.60 -8.12
C TRP A 101 -1.58 -14.65 -7.57
N MET A 102 -1.94 -14.59 -6.30
CA MET A 102 -2.90 -15.49 -5.67
C MET A 102 -4.26 -15.40 -6.37
N ALA A 103 -4.86 -16.54 -6.67
CA ALA A 103 -6.15 -16.62 -7.34
C ALA A 103 -7.28 -17.18 -6.44
N GLY A 104 -6.93 -17.77 -5.30
CA GLY A 104 -7.89 -18.33 -4.34
C GLY A 104 -7.21 -18.83 -3.07
N GLY A 105 -7.98 -19.42 -2.18
CA GLY A 105 -7.50 -19.89 -0.88
C GLY A 105 -7.29 -18.78 0.15
N LYS A 106 -6.60 -19.10 1.22
CA LYS A 106 -6.39 -18.17 2.34
C LYS A 106 -4.94 -18.18 2.84
N ILE A 107 -4.36 -17.00 3.03
CA ILE A 107 -3.08 -16.82 3.68
C ILE A 107 -3.26 -15.97 4.94
N LEU A 108 -2.71 -16.45 6.07
CA LEU A 108 -2.65 -15.73 7.33
C LEU A 108 -1.20 -15.56 7.77
N VAL A 109 -0.75 -14.32 7.89
CA VAL A 109 0.56 -13.96 8.46
C VAL A 109 0.35 -13.35 9.84
N LYS A 110 0.86 -13.99 10.88
CA LYS A 110 0.72 -13.53 12.28
C LYS A 110 1.60 -12.32 12.61
N GLY A 111 2.64 -12.08 11.82
CA GLY A 111 3.57 -10.97 11.98
C GLY A 111 3.44 -9.92 10.89
N ASN A 112 4.57 -9.26 10.62
CA ASN A 112 4.70 -8.26 9.57
C ASN A 112 5.08 -8.92 8.24
N VAL A 113 4.81 -8.21 7.14
CA VAL A 113 5.32 -8.55 5.82
C VAL A 113 6.13 -7.41 5.23
N ASP A 114 7.06 -7.73 4.36
CA ASP A 114 7.75 -6.74 3.56
C ASP A 114 6.89 -6.30 2.35
N SER A 115 7.46 -5.77 1.33
CA SER A 115 6.80 -5.17 0.17
C SER A 115 6.21 -6.22 -0.78
N PHE A 116 5.29 -5.78 -1.63
CA PHE A 116 4.71 -6.58 -2.72
C PHE A 116 3.81 -7.76 -2.29
N ALA A 117 3.34 -7.80 -1.05
CA ALA A 117 2.37 -8.82 -0.65
C ALA A 117 1.04 -8.64 -1.42
N GLY A 118 0.47 -9.73 -1.90
CA GLY A 118 -0.75 -9.72 -2.72
C GLY A 118 -0.62 -9.00 -4.06
N ILE A 119 0.61 -8.81 -4.58
CA ILE A 119 0.83 -8.15 -5.86
C ILE A 119 0.10 -8.90 -6.99
N ALA A 120 -0.62 -8.15 -7.83
CA ALA A 120 -1.42 -8.70 -8.94
C ALA A 120 -2.36 -9.86 -8.54
N MET A 121 -2.86 -9.84 -7.30
CA MET A 121 -3.80 -10.83 -6.78
C MET A 121 -5.12 -10.77 -7.54
N VAL A 122 -5.70 -11.92 -7.89
CA VAL A 122 -6.96 -12.01 -8.63
C VAL A 122 -8.11 -12.63 -7.82
N GLY A 123 -7.81 -13.24 -6.67
CA GLY A 123 -8.80 -13.85 -5.79
C GLY A 123 -8.19 -14.33 -4.47
N GLY A 124 -9.04 -14.89 -3.60
CA GLY A 124 -8.65 -15.39 -2.28
C GLY A 124 -8.57 -14.33 -1.19
N GLU A 125 -8.04 -14.69 -0.03
CA GLU A 125 -7.93 -13.83 1.14
C GLU A 125 -6.49 -13.84 1.72
N LEU A 126 -5.87 -12.66 1.83
CA LEU A 126 -4.57 -12.46 2.49
C LEU A 126 -4.78 -11.61 3.74
N ILE A 127 -4.48 -12.17 4.92
CA ILE A 127 -4.59 -11.49 6.21
C ILE A 127 -3.19 -11.32 6.80
N ILE A 128 -2.85 -10.09 7.16
CA ILE A 128 -1.60 -9.71 7.80
C ILE A 128 -1.95 -9.07 9.15
N GLU A 129 -1.59 -9.74 10.26
CA GLU A 129 -1.90 -9.24 11.61
C GLU A 129 -0.98 -8.10 12.05
N GLY A 130 0.20 -7.99 11.48
CA GLY A 130 1.15 -6.90 11.69
C GLY A 130 1.04 -5.78 10.68
N ASN A 131 2.20 -5.16 10.42
CA ASN A 131 2.36 -4.10 9.42
C ASN A 131 2.79 -4.70 8.07
N ALA A 132 2.57 -3.95 7.00
CA ALA A 132 3.11 -4.26 5.69
C ALA A 132 3.88 -3.06 5.12
N LYS A 133 4.89 -3.31 4.27
CA LYS A 133 5.64 -2.24 3.64
C LYS A 133 4.96 -1.76 2.36
N ASN A 134 5.70 -1.57 1.30
CA ASN A 134 5.27 -0.87 0.09
C ASN A 134 4.62 -1.82 -0.94
N TYR A 135 3.85 -1.26 -1.87
CA TYR A 135 3.30 -1.95 -3.04
C TYR A 135 2.37 -3.14 -2.72
N ILE A 136 1.64 -3.10 -1.61
CA ILE A 136 0.68 -4.15 -1.26
C ILE A 136 -0.50 -4.08 -2.24
N GLY A 137 -0.85 -5.21 -2.87
CA GLY A 137 -1.93 -5.28 -3.87
C GLY A 137 -1.67 -4.49 -5.15
N ALA A 138 -0.44 -4.02 -5.36
CA ALA A 138 -0.06 -3.23 -6.53
C ALA A 138 0.15 -4.06 -7.79
N ALA A 139 0.47 -3.41 -8.91
CA ALA A 139 0.93 -4.06 -10.13
C ALA A 139 2.39 -4.48 -10.03
N TYR A 140 2.73 -5.58 -10.71
CA TYR A 140 4.12 -5.96 -10.90
C TYR A 140 4.82 -5.02 -11.90
N ARG A 141 6.12 -4.83 -11.79
CA ARG A 141 6.89 -3.95 -12.67
C ARG A 141 6.67 -4.30 -14.14
N GLY A 142 6.27 -3.33 -14.93
CA GLY A 142 5.97 -3.50 -16.35
C GLY A 142 4.57 -4.01 -16.66
N ASP A 143 3.78 -4.38 -15.66
CA ASP A 143 2.34 -4.63 -15.80
C ASP A 143 1.54 -3.39 -15.37
N TRP A 144 0.41 -3.17 -16.02
CA TRP A 144 -0.54 -2.11 -15.69
C TRP A 144 -1.68 -2.62 -14.80
N ARG A 145 -1.70 -3.91 -14.48
CA ARG A 145 -2.74 -4.56 -13.68
C ARG A 145 -2.22 -4.88 -12.29
N GLY A 146 -2.72 -4.16 -11.31
CA GLY A 146 -2.56 -4.49 -9.90
C GLY A 146 -3.53 -5.60 -9.46
N MET A 147 -3.97 -5.53 -8.21
CA MET A 147 -5.00 -6.43 -7.69
C MET A 147 -6.28 -6.31 -8.51
N GLN A 148 -6.86 -7.44 -8.90
CA GLN A 148 -8.05 -7.52 -9.74
C GLN A 148 -9.25 -8.14 -8.98
N GLY A 149 -9.01 -8.78 -7.84
CA GLY A 149 -10.05 -9.44 -7.05
C GLY A 149 -9.48 -9.96 -5.72
N GLY A 150 -10.36 -10.53 -4.90
CA GLY A 150 -10.03 -11.03 -3.57
C GLY A 150 -10.00 -9.96 -2.50
N LYS A 151 -9.42 -10.30 -1.35
CA LYS A 151 -9.37 -9.41 -0.19
C LYS A 151 -8.01 -9.45 0.48
N ILE A 152 -7.43 -8.28 0.74
CA ILE A 152 -6.22 -8.11 1.57
C ILE A 152 -6.63 -7.35 2.83
N VAL A 153 -6.31 -7.90 4.01
CA VAL A 153 -6.55 -7.26 5.30
C VAL A 153 -5.23 -7.08 6.02
N ILE A 154 -4.87 -5.85 6.36
CA ILE A 154 -3.69 -5.51 7.15
C ILE A 154 -4.17 -4.88 8.45
N LYS A 155 -3.89 -5.49 9.61
CA LYS A 155 -4.32 -4.92 10.91
C LYS A 155 -3.48 -3.71 11.33
N GLY A 156 -2.23 -3.64 10.90
CA GLY A 156 -1.30 -2.56 11.19
C GLY A 156 -1.25 -1.48 10.13
N ASN A 157 -0.10 -0.79 10.09
CA ASN A 157 0.18 0.28 9.13
C ASN A 157 0.74 -0.29 7.82
N VAL A 158 0.64 0.53 6.77
CA VAL A 158 1.24 0.20 5.47
C VAL A 158 2.17 1.32 4.98
N GLY A 159 3.11 0.96 4.11
CA GLY A 159 3.99 1.90 3.43
C GLY A 159 3.35 2.56 2.21
N SER A 160 4.20 2.94 1.26
CA SER A 160 3.81 3.68 0.05
C SER A 160 3.28 2.77 -1.06
N ASP A 161 2.59 3.38 -2.02
CA ASP A 161 2.19 2.76 -3.30
C ASP A 161 1.24 1.56 -3.17
N VAL A 162 0.51 1.47 -2.06
CA VAL A 162 -0.47 0.42 -1.82
C VAL A 162 -1.63 0.56 -2.81
N GLY A 163 -2.03 -0.54 -3.43
CA GLY A 163 -3.09 -0.56 -4.42
C GLY A 163 -2.78 0.20 -5.71
N SER A 164 -1.50 0.46 -6.03
CA SER A 164 -1.14 1.07 -7.32
C SER A 164 -1.61 0.19 -8.47
N ASN A 165 -2.36 0.78 -9.40
CA ASN A 165 -3.02 0.07 -10.51
C ASN A 165 -4.06 -0.98 -10.08
N ILE A 166 -4.65 -0.86 -8.89
CA ILE A 166 -5.76 -1.73 -8.48
C ILE A 166 -6.92 -1.59 -9.47
N ASN A 167 -7.51 -2.72 -9.87
CA ASN A 167 -8.62 -2.78 -10.82
C ASN A 167 -9.87 -3.48 -10.22
N GLY A 168 -9.71 -4.14 -9.07
CA GLY A 168 -10.78 -4.83 -8.37
C GLY A 168 -10.33 -5.39 -7.03
N GLY A 169 -11.26 -5.98 -6.29
CA GLY A 169 -11.00 -6.50 -4.95
C GLY A 169 -11.01 -5.42 -3.87
N THR A 170 -10.63 -5.80 -2.65
CA THR A 170 -10.66 -4.93 -1.47
C THR A 170 -9.35 -5.00 -0.70
N ILE A 171 -8.78 -3.84 -0.34
CA ILE A 171 -7.65 -3.73 0.59
C ILE A 171 -8.14 -2.98 1.84
N ASP A 172 -8.14 -3.63 3.00
CA ASP A 172 -8.57 -3.07 4.29
C ASP A 172 -7.36 -2.88 5.21
N ILE A 173 -7.04 -1.63 5.54
CA ILE A 173 -5.87 -1.21 6.31
C ILE A 173 -6.33 -0.71 7.68
N GLY A 174 -6.00 -1.44 8.74
CA GLY A 174 -6.37 -1.12 10.12
C GLY A 174 -5.66 0.11 10.69
N GLY A 175 -4.45 0.39 10.21
CA GLY A 175 -3.63 1.52 10.62
C GLY A 175 -3.56 2.64 9.58
N ASN A 176 -2.41 3.33 9.56
CA ASN A 176 -2.12 4.43 8.65
C ASN A 176 -1.56 3.93 7.32
N ALA A 177 -1.75 4.71 6.26
CA ALA A 177 -1.12 4.52 4.96
C ALA A 177 -0.17 5.67 4.64
N ASP A 178 0.98 5.35 4.05
CA ASP A 178 1.94 6.34 3.58
C ASP A 178 1.48 6.94 2.24
N VAL A 179 2.34 7.61 1.51
CA VAL A 179 2.02 8.34 0.28
C VAL A 179 1.68 7.42 -0.90
N HIS A 180 1.03 7.96 -1.93
CA HIS A 180 0.75 7.28 -3.21
C HIS A 180 -0.25 6.11 -3.12
N LEU A 181 -1.16 6.15 -2.15
CA LEU A 181 -2.24 5.16 -2.05
C LEU A 181 -3.11 5.19 -3.32
N ALA A 182 -3.39 4.03 -3.94
CA ALA A 182 -4.26 3.87 -5.10
C ALA A 182 -3.84 4.70 -6.34
N THR A 183 -2.54 4.93 -6.54
CA THR A 183 -2.04 5.60 -7.74
C THR A 183 -2.42 4.78 -8.99
N HIS A 184 -2.95 5.44 -10.03
CA HIS A 184 -3.45 4.80 -11.26
C HIS A 184 -4.55 3.75 -11.04
N ALA A 185 -5.32 3.83 -9.96
CA ALA A 185 -6.42 2.90 -9.72
C ALA A 185 -7.48 2.99 -10.83
N ASP A 186 -7.93 1.83 -11.29
CA ASP A 186 -8.97 1.63 -12.31
C ASP A 186 -10.12 0.75 -11.79
N GLY A 187 -10.41 0.81 -10.52
CA GLY A 187 -11.44 0.06 -9.81
C GLY A 187 -11.00 -0.34 -8.41
N GLY A 188 -11.73 -1.29 -7.82
CA GLY A 188 -11.47 -1.79 -6.48
C GLY A 188 -11.84 -0.84 -5.35
N THR A 189 -11.69 -1.33 -4.13
CA THR A 189 -12.00 -0.59 -2.90
C THR A 189 -10.80 -0.63 -1.97
N ILE A 190 -10.40 0.53 -1.45
CA ILE A 190 -9.37 0.63 -0.41
C ILE A 190 -9.95 1.32 0.81
N ILE A 191 -9.73 0.72 1.98
CA ILE A 191 -10.20 1.24 3.26
C ILE A 191 -8.97 1.55 4.12
N VAL A 192 -8.85 2.77 4.59
CA VAL A 192 -7.83 3.19 5.56
C VAL A 192 -8.52 3.64 6.83
N ARG A 193 -8.36 2.87 7.90
CA ARG A 193 -8.99 3.18 9.19
C ARG A 193 -8.25 4.28 9.95
N GLY A 194 -6.94 4.36 9.78
CA GLY A 194 -6.10 5.46 10.23
C GLY A 194 -6.04 6.62 9.23
N VAL A 195 -4.92 7.34 9.23
CA VAL A 195 -4.68 8.49 8.38
C VAL A 195 -3.92 8.08 7.12
N ALA A 196 -4.34 8.57 5.95
CA ALA A 196 -3.57 8.51 4.71
C ALA A 196 -2.76 9.80 4.53
N LYS A 197 -1.45 9.71 4.28
CA LYS A 197 -0.58 10.90 4.27
C LYS A 197 -0.84 11.84 3.10
N GLY A 198 -0.80 11.33 1.88
CA GLY A 198 -0.99 12.22 0.72
C GLY A 198 -0.82 11.52 -0.61
N ARG A 199 -1.12 12.26 -1.69
CA ARG A 199 -1.22 11.74 -3.06
C ARG A 199 -2.14 10.52 -3.16
N VAL A 200 -3.23 10.52 -2.39
CA VAL A 200 -4.26 9.49 -2.42
C VAL A 200 -4.99 9.58 -3.74
N GLY A 201 -5.11 8.46 -4.45
CA GLY A 201 -5.80 8.38 -5.74
C GLY A 201 -5.12 9.14 -6.87
N GLY A 202 -3.79 9.34 -6.82
CA GLY A 202 -3.06 10.04 -7.89
C GLY A 202 -3.27 9.37 -9.24
N GLN A 203 -3.76 10.11 -10.24
CA GLN A 203 -4.12 9.62 -11.59
C GLN A 203 -5.17 8.48 -11.58
N MET A 204 -6.00 8.41 -10.54
CA MET A 204 -7.08 7.44 -10.43
C MET A 204 -8.17 7.74 -11.45
N VAL A 205 -8.66 6.72 -12.15
CA VAL A 205 -9.75 6.84 -13.12
C VAL A 205 -11.09 6.38 -12.54
N LYS A 206 -11.09 5.34 -11.69
CA LYS A 206 -12.27 4.88 -10.95
C LYS A 206 -11.87 4.03 -9.74
N GLY A 207 -12.82 3.72 -8.86
CA GLY A 207 -12.65 2.98 -7.62
C GLY A 207 -13.03 3.84 -6.42
N ASP A 208 -13.10 3.23 -5.25
CA ASP A 208 -13.56 3.85 -4.02
C ASP A 208 -12.50 3.75 -2.93
N ILE A 209 -12.13 4.89 -2.34
CA ILE A 209 -11.15 4.96 -1.25
C ILE A 209 -11.83 5.55 -0.02
N TYR A 210 -11.97 4.74 1.03
CA TYR A 210 -12.53 5.18 2.32
C TYR A 210 -11.40 5.54 3.28
N CYS A 211 -11.29 6.79 3.66
CA CYS A 211 -10.31 7.29 4.63
C CYS A 211 -11.02 7.70 5.92
N LEU A 212 -11.14 6.77 6.89
CA LEU A 212 -11.89 7.00 8.12
C LEU A 212 -11.15 7.98 9.04
N GLY A 213 -9.84 7.88 9.14
CA GLY A 213 -8.99 8.82 9.89
C GLY A 213 -8.61 10.08 9.11
N GLY A 214 -9.11 10.22 7.88
CA GLY A 214 -8.86 11.37 7.02
C GLY A 214 -7.63 11.25 6.13
N VAL A 215 -7.38 12.32 5.38
CA VAL A 215 -6.21 12.48 4.50
C VAL A 215 -5.43 13.69 4.96
N GLU A 216 -4.16 13.51 5.30
CA GLU A 216 -3.31 14.60 5.79
C GLU A 216 -3.17 15.72 4.75
N ARG A 217 -3.04 15.36 3.48
CA ARG A 217 -2.89 16.30 2.37
C ARG A 217 -3.67 15.84 1.14
N MET A 218 -4.89 16.39 0.97
CA MET A 218 -5.73 16.15 -0.20
C MET A 218 -5.09 16.78 -1.44
N MET A 219 -5.14 16.06 -2.58
CA MET A 219 -4.69 16.60 -3.86
C MET A 219 -5.66 17.67 -4.37
N PRO A 220 -5.16 18.78 -4.97
CA PRO A 220 -6.02 19.89 -5.44
C PRO A 220 -6.90 19.51 -6.64
N SER A 221 -6.64 18.40 -7.31
CA SER A 221 -7.45 17.86 -8.41
C SER A 221 -8.76 17.22 -7.94
N TYR A 222 -8.87 16.84 -6.67
CA TYR A 222 -10.09 16.30 -6.09
C TYR A 222 -11.06 17.41 -5.70
N LYS A 223 -12.33 17.26 -6.09
CA LYS A 223 -13.40 18.22 -5.81
C LYS A 223 -14.44 17.58 -4.92
N TYR A 224 -14.88 18.35 -3.91
CA TYR A 224 -16.03 17.96 -3.09
C TYR A 224 -17.28 17.86 -3.98
N ASP A 225 -18.05 16.79 -3.80
CA ASP A 225 -19.30 16.54 -4.51
C ASP A 225 -20.49 16.69 -3.56
N HIS A 226 -20.59 15.79 -2.58
CA HIS A 226 -21.70 15.78 -1.63
C HIS A 226 -21.29 15.09 -0.33
N THR A 227 -22.21 15.06 0.62
CA THR A 227 -22.10 14.20 1.82
C THR A 227 -23.16 13.12 1.71
N GLU A 228 -22.75 11.88 1.96
CA GLU A 228 -23.68 10.75 1.99
C GLU A 228 -23.47 9.89 3.25
N GLU A 229 -24.53 9.21 3.64
CA GLU A 229 -24.52 8.26 4.74
C GLU A 229 -24.35 6.85 4.19
N VAL A 230 -23.31 6.16 4.62
CA VAL A 230 -22.95 4.81 4.17
C VAL A 230 -22.90 3.87 5.36
N GLU A 231 -23.49 2.70 5.23
CA GLU A 231 -23.31 1.64 6.22
C GLU A 231 -21.88 1.08 6.12
N PHE A 232 -21.12 1.25 7.20
CA PHE A 232 -19.74 0.84 7.29
C PHE A 232 -19.51 0.08 8.61
N ASP A 233 -19.01 -1.15 8.55
CA ASP A 233 -18.85 -2.04 9.71
C ASP A 233 -20.13 -2.19 10.56
N GLY A 234 -21.31 -2.24 9.94
CA GLY A 234 -22.61 -2.35 10.62
C GLY A 234 -23.09 -1.08 11.31
N LYS A 235 -22.48 0.07 11.00
CA LYS A 235 -22.87 1.39 11.50
C LYS A 235 -23.07 2.35 10.34
N MET A 236 -24.08 3.21 10.44
CA MET A 236 -24.26 4.31 9.54
C MET A 236 -23.23 5.40 9.84
N MET A 237 -22.46 5.80 8.85
CA MET A 237 -21.42 6.82 8.96
C MET A 237 -21.58 7.86 7.85
N ASN A 238 -21.39 9.12 8.20
CA ASN A 238 -21.39 10.22 7.23
C ASN A 238 -20.03 10.38 6.58
N PHE A 239 -20.00 10.44 5.26
CA PHE A 239 -18.79 10.66 4.48
C PHE A 239 -18.93 11.90 3.60
N GLN A 240 -17.89 12.73 3.61
CA GLN A 240 -17.71 13.73 2.57
C GLN A 240 -17.09 13.05 1.35
N VAL A 241 -17.78 13.11 0.22
CA VAL A 241 -17.38 12.45 -1.03
C VAL A 241 -16.66 13.45 -1.91
N TYR A 242 -15.50 13.07 -2.37
CA TYR A 242 -14.69 13.83 -3.34
C TYR A 242 -14.47 12.99 -4.58
N PHE A 243 -14.58 13.58 -5.77
CA PHE A 243 -14.30 12.92 -7.04
C PHE A 243 -13.05 13.52 -7.72
N GLY A 244 -12.34 12.70 -8.46
CA GLY A 244 -11.09 12.98 -9.17
C GLY A 244 -10.37 11.66 -9.48
N ASP A 245 -9.15 11.62 -9.92
CA ASP A 245 -8.29 12.70 -10.38
C ASP A 245 -8.44 12.91 -11.90
N LEU A 246 -8.26 11.82 -12.71
CA LEU A 246 -8.34 11.90 -14.18
C LEU A 246 -9.73 11.62 -14.73
N GLY A 247 -10.43 10.63 -14.17
CA GLY A 247 -11.69 10.12 -14.72
C GLY A 247 -11.54 9.33 -16.02
N GLU A 248 -12.47 8.43 -16.23
CA GLU A 248 -12.57 7.59 -17.42
C GLU A 248 -13.65 8.11 -18.37
N ARG A 249 -13.33 8.30 -19.65
CA ARG A 249 -14.31 8.62 -20.68
C ARG A 249 -14.93 7.35 -21.24
N HIS A 250 -16.21 7.12 -20.98
CA HIS A 250 -16.92 5.99 -21.53
C HIS A 250 -17.15 6.12 -23.04
N GLY A 251 -16.59 5.19 -23.82
CA GLY A 251 -16.81 5.12 -25.27
C GLY A 251 -18.25 4.82 -25.69
N LYS A 252 -19.08 4.27 -24.79
CA LYS A 252 -20.49 3.91 -25.07
C LYS A 252 -21.52 4.97 -24.73
N LYS A 253 -21.21 5.92 -23.83
CA LYS A 253 -22.07 7.04 -23.48
C LYS A 253 -21.32 8.34 -23.76
N LYS A 254 -21.61 9.01 -24.87
CA LYS A 254 -21.00 10.31 -25.22
C LYS A 254 -21.26 11.32 -24.11
N GLY A 255 -20.19 11.78 -23.46
CA GLY A 255 -20.22 12.89 -22.52
C GLY A 255 -20.23 12.53 -21.03
N GLU A 256 -20.35 11.28 -20.67
CA GLU A 256 -20.26 10.86 -19.26
C GLU A 256 -18.80 10.53 -18.90
N ILE A 257 -18.30 11.13 -17.83
CA ILE A 257 -16.97 10.85 -17.27
C ILE A 257 -17.20 10.16 -15.93
N ILE A 258 -16.62 8.96 -15.76
CA ILE A 258 -16.58 8.28 -14.48
C ILE A 258 -15.30 8.70 -13.76
N TYR A 259 -15.42 9.01 -12.47
CA TYR A 259 -14.31 9.35 -11.62
C TYR A 259 -14.18 8.34 -10.49
N GLY A 260 -12.97 8.18 -9.99
CA GLY A 260 -12.74 7.58 -8.69
C GLY A 260 -13.24 8.50 -7.57
N LYS A 261 -13.55 7.89 -6.42
CA LYS A 261 -14.08 8.62 -5.26
C LYS A 261 -13.23 8.42 -4.03
N ILE A 262 -13.06 9.49 -3.26
CA ILE A 262 -12.50 9.46 -1.91
C ILE A 262 -13.60 9.84 -0.93
N TYR A 263 -13.86 8.94 0.01
CA TYR A 263 -14.81 9.07 1.10
C TYR A 263 -14.05 9.44 2.38
N LEU A 264 -14.21 10.68 2.85
CA LEU A 264 -13.63 11.10 4.12
C LEU A 264 -14.66 10.91 5.23
N GLY A 265 -14.37 10.02 6.17
CA GLY A 265 -15.21 9.82 7.33
C GLY A 265 -15.25 11.08 8.20
N SER A 266 -16.45 11.50 8.61
CA SER A 266 -16.60 12.46 9.69
C SER A 266 -16.39 11.70 10.99
N VAL A 267 -15.30 11.96 11.70
CA VAL A 267 -15.16 11.51 13.09
C VAL A 267 -16.29 12.17 13.87
N GLU A 268 -17.27 11.40 14.36
CA GLU A 268 -18.17 11.91 15.40
C GLU A 268 -17.28 12.43 16.53
N LYS A 269 -17.48 13.68 16.93
CA LYS A 269 -16.82 14.29 18.08
C LYS A 269 -17.25 13.53 19.33
N SER A 270 -16.56 12.45 19.70
CA SER A 270 -16.47 12.03 21.07
C SER A 270 -15.50 12.99 21.75
N ASP A 271 -15.93 13.69 22.80
CA ASP A 271 -15.22 14.67 23.60
C ASP A 271 -13.72 14.40 23.75
N ALA A 272 -12.93 14.81 22.78
CA ALA A 272 -11.49 14.96 22.87
C ALA A 272 -11.03 15.84 21.70
N THR A 273 -10.72 17.09 22.03
CA THR A 273 -9.82 18.01 21.34
C THR A 273 -9.93 17.99 19.78
N GLU A 274 -10.49 19.06 19.25
CA GLU A 274 -10.58 19.36 17.83
C GLU A 274 -9.33 18.85 17.04
N ALA A 275 -9.44 17.66 16.47
CA ALA A 275 -8.63 17.33 15.30
C ALA A 275 -9.21 18.18 14.16
N LYS A 276 -8.75 19.41 14.07
CA LYS A 276 -8.99 20.27 12.93
C LYS A 276 -8.60 19.47 11.70
N VAL A 277 -9.60 19.15 10.84
CA VAL A 277 -9.34 19.11 9.41
C VAL A 277 -8.57 20.37 9.15
N ALA A 278 -7.29 20.26 8.87
CA ALA A 278 -6.48 21.39 8.45
C ALA A 278 -6.90 21.74 7.01
N VAL A 279 -8.09 22.32 6.87
CA VAL A 279 -8.21 23.44 5.95
C VAL A 279 -7.09 24.35 6.41
N HIS A 280 -6.02 24.40 5.65
CA HIS A 280 -4.87 25.22 5.92
C HIS A 280 -5.37 26.62 6.28
N SER A 281 -5.62 26.86 7.59
CA SER A 281 -5.50 28.20 8.11
C SER A 281 -4.02 28.51 7.88
N GLU A 282 -3.76 29.49 7.06
CA GLU A 282 -2.46 29.98 6.66
C GLU A 282 -1.51 30.02 7.87
N LYS A 283 -0.86 28.90 8.21
CA LYS A 283 0.41 29.01 8.92
C LYS A 283 1.26 29.80 7.95
N LYS A 284 1.57 31.03 8.32
CA LYS A 284 2.55 31.86 7.61
C LYS A 284 3.82 31.04 7.56
N VAL A 285 4.03 30.30 6.47
CA VAL A 285 5.27 29.59 6.21
C VAL A 285 6.34 30.68 6.18
N ARG A 286 7.25 30.64 7.14
CA ARG A 286 8.36 31.62 7.24
C ARG A 286 9.66 30.82 7.23
N LEU A 287 10.61 31.31 6.50
CA LEU A 287 11.99 30.86 6.63
C LEU A 287 12.50 31.25 8.03
N ASN A 288 13.30 30.40 8.64
CA ASN A 288 14.04 30.76 9.85
C ASN A 288 15.17 31.77 9.52
N ASP A 289 15.81 32.31 10.53
CA ASP A 289 16.84 33.33 10.33
C ASP A 289 18.03 32.83 9.50
N LEU A 290 18.44 31.58 9.68
CA LEU A 290 19.52 30.97 8.90
C LEU A 290 19.15 30.84 7.42
N GLN A 291 17.98 30.29 7.12
CA GLN A 291 17.44 30.15 5.76
C GLN A 291 17.23 31.51 5.09
N THR A 292 16.78 32.50 5.85
CA THR A 292 16.59 33.87 5.37
C THR A 292 17.93 34.50 4.99
N ASN A 293 18.98 34.32 5.79
CA ASN A 293 20.33 34.81 5.49
C ASN A 293 20.95 34.09 4.27
N GLN A 294 20.75 32.80 4.15
CA GLN A 294 21.20 32.02 2.97
C GLN A 294 20.49 32.48 1.69
N LEU A 295 19.17 32.72 1.75
CA LEU A 295 18.42 33.27 0.63
C LEU A 295 18.89 34.70 0.27
N ALA A 296 19.14 35.54 1.27
CA ALA A 296 19.64 36.89 1.02
C ALA A 296 21.00 36.91 0.33
N SER A 297 21.89 35.95 0.65
CA SER A 297 23.17 35.77 -0.02
C SER A 297 22.98 35.28 -1.47
N ALA A 298 22.12 34.29 -1.69
CA ALA A 298 21.83 33.78 -3.03
C ALA A 298 21.17 34.85 -3.93
N LEU A 299 20.29 35.68 -3.39
CA LEU A 299 19.66 36.76 -4.15
C LEU A 299 20.64 37.85 -4.63
N LYS A 300 21.79 38.02 -3.95
CA LYS A 300 22.85 38.96 -4.40
C LYS A 300 23.61 38.41 -5.62
N GLU A 301 23.68 37.10 -5.76
CA GLU A 301 24.36 36.42 -6.88
C GLU A 301 23.43 36.24 -8.10
N MET A 302 22.11 36.26 -7.88
CA MET A 302 21.13 36.15 -8.94
C MET A 302 20.90 37.52 -9.62
N LYS A 303 21.07 37.59 -10.93
CA LYS A 303 20.76 38.79 -11.71
C LYS A 303 19.24 38.89 -11.92
N GLU A 304 18.57 39.72 -11.14
CA GLU A 304 17.12 40.01 -11.23
C GLU A 304 16.21 38.75 -11.29
N PRO A 305 16.27 37.88 -10.26
CA PRO A 305 15.53 36.65 -10.30
C PRO A 305 14.01 36.89 -10.28
N SER A 306 13.29 36.11 -11.05
CA SER A 306 11.83 36.06 -11.03
C SER A 306 11.31 35.44 -9.73
N VAL A 307 10.06 35.73 -9.39
CA VAL A 307 9.38 35.12 -8.22
C VAL A 307 9.40 33.58 -8.32
N GLN A 308 9.31 33.03 -9.54
CA GLN A 308 9.31 31.59 -9.77
C GLN A 308 10.69 30.96 -9.50
N GLU A 309 11.76 31.59 -9.94
CA GLU A 309 13.14 31.14 -9.69
C GLU A 309 13.48 31.16 -8.20
N VAL A 310 13.07 32.22 -7.48
CA VAL A 310 13.27 32.32 -6.03
C VAL A 310 12.44 31.28 -5.30
N ARG A 311 11.22 30.99 -5.75
CA ARG A 311 10.37 29.93 -5.19
C ARG A 311 10.99 28.56 -5.36
N ALA A 312 11.51 28.25 -6.55
CA ALA A 312 12.22 27.02 -6.84
C ALA A 312 13.47 26.87 -5.95
N TYR A 313 14.26 27.92 -5.83
CA TYR A 313 15.43 27.93 -4.93
C TYR A 313 15.06 27.64 -3.48
N ILE A 314 13.98 28.26 -2.96
CA ILE A 314 13.50 28.04 -1.59
C ILE A 314 13.06 26.58 -1.41
N PHE A 315 12.34 26.03 -2.38
CA PHE A 315 11.89 24.66 -2.33
C PHE A 315 13.07 23.66 -2.37
N ASP A 316 13.99 23.85 -3.31
CA ASP A 316 15.11 22.93 -3.53
C ASP A 316 16.13 22.93 -2.39
N ASN A 317 16.35 24.06 -1.73
CA ASN A 317 17.38 24.19 -0.69
C ASN A 317 16.83 24.10 0.74
N PHE A 318 15.54 24.39 0.96
CA PHE A 318 14.98 24.47 2.32
C PHE A 318 13.76 23.55 2.51
N ASP A 319 13.29 22.84 1.47
CA ASP A 319 12.07 22.01 1.47
C ASP A 319 10.83 22.78 1.95
N VAL A 320 10.76 24.08 1.57
CA VAL A 320 9.70 25.00 1.98
C VAL A 320 8.93 25.46 0.75
N ASP A 321 7.65 25.09 0.64
CA ASP A 321 6.77 25.59 -0.43
C ASP A 321 6.08 26.89 0.01
N MET A 322 6.39 27.98 -0.68
CA MET A 322 5.82 29.30 -0.44
C MET A 322 4.93 29.75 -1.61
N LYS A 323 3.80 30.41 -1.29
CA LYS A 323 2.97 31.02 -2.33
C LYS A 323 3.73 32.14 -3.06
N PRO A 324 3.52 32.39 -4.36
CA PRO A 324 4.17 33.45 -5.10
C PRO A 324 4.09 34.84 -4.43
N SER A 325 2.95 35.14 -3.79
CA SER A 325 2.75 36.39 -3.06
C SER A 325 3.63 36.52 -1.79
N GLN A 326 3.94 35.40 -1.13
CA GLN A 326 4.83 35.36 0.04
C GLN A 326 6.29 35.52 -0.41
N VAL A 327 6.68 34.85 -1.51
CA VAL A 327 8.02 34.96 -2.12
C VAL A 327 8.25 36.42 -2.60
N SER A 328 7.28 37.03 -3.26
CA SER A 328 7.36 38.44 -3.71
C SER A 328 7.59 39.42 -2.55
N ARG A 329 6.86 39.23 -1.43
CA ARG A 329 7.10 40.03 -0.20
C ARG A 329 8.48 39.81 0.37
N LEU A 330 8.94 38.55 0.41
CA LEU A 330 10.24 38.19 0.95
C LEU A 330 11.37 38.83 0.14
N ILE A 331 11.31 38.75 -1.20
CA ILE A 331 12.24 39.43 -2.11
C ILE A 331 12.27 40.93 -1.84
N SER A 332 11.10 41.56 -1.70
CA SER A 332 10.99 42.99 -1.44
C SER A 332 11.58 43.40 -0.08
N THR A 333 11.54 42.50 0.91
CA THR A 333 12.12 42.74 2.24
C THR A 333 13.62 42.57 2.24
N LEU A 334 14.17 41.61 1.50
CA LEU A 334 15.59 41.27 1.46
C LEU A 334 16.41 42.15 0.49
N LYS A 335 15.75 42.85 -0.44
CA LYS A 335 16.39 43.84 -1.33
C LYS A 335 16.43 45.27 -0.76
N ARG A 336 15.90 45.49 0.44
CA ARG A 336 16.04 46.75 1.22
C ARG A 336 17.25 46.69 2.14
#